data_f6a299ab7bc0a5fb11ec5608e51c44fc
#
_entry.id   f6a299ab7bc0a5fb11ec5608e51c44fc
#
_cell.length_a   1.000
_cell.length_b   1.000
_cell.length_c   1.000
_cell.angle_alpha   90.00
_cell.angle_beta   90.00
_cell.angle_gamma   90.00
#
_symmetry.space_group_name_H-M   'P 1'
#
loop_
_entity.id
_entity.type
_entity.pdbx_description
1 polymer ?
#
loop_
_entity_poly.entity_id
_entity_poly.type
_entity_poly.pdbx_seq_one_letter_code
_entity_poly.pdbx_strand_id
1 'polypeptide(L)'
;MTQIVVAALYQFVTLNDYKQLRQPLLDCMLENDIKGTCLLAREGINGTVAGHSSSIDALLAWLRSDQRFESVSCKFSYHEEVPFYRTRVKLKKEIVTMGVEGIDPRRVVGTYVEAKDWNALISDPEVTVIDTRNSYETQIGTFHKAVTPGTDSFREFPAFVKNNLSTGRHRKIAMFCTGGIRCEKSTAYLKEQGFDEVYHLQGGILKYLETVPEDESLWQGECFVFDNRVAVNHALEQGSYSQCHACRMPITEEHKASEHFYPGVSCPHCILSLIHISEPTRQESRSRMPS
;
A
#
# COMPACT_ATOMS: atom_id res chain seq x y z
N MET A 1 5.89 -14.09 25.38
CA MET A 1 4.93 -13.03 25.01
C MET A 1 4.20 -13.49 23.77
N THR A 2 2.90 -13.35 23.71
CA THR A 2 2.10 -13.74 22.52
C THR A 2 2.33 -12.70 21.44
N GLN A 3 2.99 -13.11 20.35
CA GLN A 3 3.30 -12.27 19.22
C GLN A 3 2.01 -11.89 18.47
N ILE A 4 1.83 -10.61 18.15
CA ILE A 4 0.72 -10.11 17.33
C ILE A 4 1.01 -10.39 15.87
N VAL A 5 0.02 -10.96 15.18
CA VAL A 5 0.06 -11.19 13.74
C VAL A 5 -0.55 -9.98 13.02
N VAL A 6 0.17 -9.43 12.06
CA VAL A 6 -0.32 -8.41 11.13
C VAL A 6 -0.55 -9.09 9.78
N ALA A 7 -1.79 -9.07 9.32
CA ALA A 7 -2.24 -9.74 8.10
C ALA A 7 -2.64 -8.72 7.04
N ALA A 8 -1.90 -8.65 5.94
CA ALA A 8 -2.25 -7.89 4.75
C ALA A 8 -2.91 -8.83 3.74
N LEU A 9 -4.17 -8.57 3.42
CA LEU A 9 -4.99 -9.43 2.57
C LEU A 9 -5.66 -8.66 1.44
N TYR A 10 -5.81 -9.29 0.30
CA TYR A 10 -6.67 -8.81 -0.77
C TYR A 10 -7.13 -9.94 -1.69
N GLN A 11 -8.23 -9.69 -2.37
CA GLN A 11 -8.69 -10.53 -3.48
C GLN A 11 -9.59 -9.73 -4.41
N PHE A 12 -9.31 -9.82 -5.71
CA PHE A 12 -10.22 -9.37 -6.76
C PHE A 12 -11.25 -10.45 -7.02
N VAL A 13 -12.51 -10.15 -6.71
CA VAL A 13 -13.65 -11.05 -6.91
C VAL A 13 -14.94 -10.24 -7.02
N THR A 14 -15.91 -10.67 -7.83
CA THR A 14 -17.17 -9.95 -7.95
C THR A 14 -18.01 -10.07 -6.68
N LEU A 15 -18.28 -8.96 -6.02
CA LEU A 15 -19.09 -8.84 -4.82
C LEU A 15 -20.28 -7.91 -5.10
N ASN A 16 -21.35 -8.44 -5.69
CA ASN A 16 -22.56 -7.63 -5.93
C ASN A 16 -23.24 -7.19 -4.63
N ASP A 17 -23.04 -7.95 -3.57
CA ASP A 17 -23.54 -7.78 -2.20
C ASP A 17 -22.52 -7.17 -1.23
N TYR A 18 -21.45 -6.52 -1.71
CA TYR A 18 -20.37 -5.98 -0.86
C TYR A 18 -20.86 -5.04 0.26
N LYS A 19 -22.03 -4.40 0.04
CA LYS A 19 -22.62 -3.53 1.07
C LYS A 19 -23.18 -4.33 2.24
N GLN A 20 -23.78 -5.49 1.96
CA GLN A 20 -24.34 -6.39 2.97
C GLN A 20 -23.23 -7.12 3.75
N LEU A 21 -22.09 -7.40 3.11
CA LEU A 21 -20.93 -8.02 3.77
C LEU A 21 -20.27 -7.10 4.81
N ARG A 22 -20.50 -5.78 4.77
CA ARG A 22 -19.82 -4.82 5.63
C ARG A 22 -20.05 -5.10 7.11
N GLN A 23 -21.30 -5.29 7.53
CA GLN A 23 -21.61 -5.46 8.95
C GLN A 23 -21.15 -6.83 9.46
N PRO A 24 -21.44 -7.97 8.80
CA PRO A 24 -20.91 -9.26 9.22
C PRO A 24 -19.39 -9.32 9.34
N LEU A 25 -18.64 -8.71 8.40
CA LEU A 25 -17.18 -8.64 8.49
C LEU A 25 -16.73 -7.77 9.68
N LEU A 26 -17.40 -6.66 9.94
CA LEU A 26 -17.09 -5.80 11.08
C LEU A 26 -17.35 -6.53 12.41
N ASP A 27 -18.46 -7.24 12.52
CA ASP A 27 -18.82 -8.01 13.71
C ASP A 27 -17.80 -9.12 13.96
N CYS A 28 -17.44 -9.89 12.92
CA CYS A 28 -16.38 -10.91 13.02
C CYS A 28 -15.06 -10.31 13.51
N MET A 29 -14.64 -9.13 13.01
CA MET A 29 -13.41 -8.47 13.47
C MET A 29 -13.51 -7.99 14.93
N LEU A 30 -14.65 -7.47 15.35
CA LEU A 30 -14.88 -6.98 16.71
C LEU A 30 -14.93 -8.13 17.73
N GLU A 31 -15.67 -9.20 17.42
CA GLU A 31 -15.79 -10.40 18.26
C GLU A 31 -14.44 -11.09 18.51
N ASN A 32 -13.51 -10.97 17.56
CA ASN A 32 -12.17 -11.56 17.65
C ASN A 32 -11.07 -10.55 18.05
N ASP A 33 -11.44 -9.36 18.57
CA ASP A 33 -10.49 -8.29 18.94
C ASP A 33 -9.45 -7.94 17.87
N ILE A 34 -9.89 -7.94 16.60
CA ILE A 34 -9.04 -7.62 15.45
C ILE A 34 -9.12 -6.11 15.18
N LYS A 35 -7.97 -5.43 15.10
CA LYS A 35 -7.88 -4.04 14.69
C LYS A 35 -7.30 -3.91 13.27
N GLY A 36 -7.60 -2.79 12.63
CA GLY A 36 -7.16 -2.51 11.27
C GLY A 36 -8.31 -2.05 10.37
N THR A 37 -8.06 -2.05 9.07
CA THR A 37 -9.05 -1.59 8.09
C THR A 37 -9.20 -2.59 6.96
N CYS A 38 -10.43 -3.04 6.70
CA CYS A 38 -10.82 -3.72 5.48
C CYS A 38 -11.62 -2.78 4.56
N LEU A 39 -11.35 -2.85 3.28
CA LEU A 39 -12.07 -2.16 2.22
C LEU A 39 -12.89 -3.19 1.44
N LEU A 40 -14.16 -2.92 1.23
CA LEU A 40 -15.05 -3.72 0.40
C LEU A 40 -15.53 -2.87 -0.78
N ALA A 41 -15.46 -3.44 -1.97
CA ALA A 41 -16.01 -2.86 -3.18
C ALA A 41 -16.65 -3.96 -4.05
N ARG A 42 -17.33 -3.57 -5.13
CA ARG A 42 -17.86 -4.55 -6.09
C ARG A 42 -16.79 -5.45 -6.71
N GLU A 43 -15.55 -4.99 -6.76
CA GLU A 43 -14.41 -5.70 -7.35
C GLU A 43 -13.65 -6.59 -6.36
N GLY A 44 -14.01 -6.59 -5.05
CA GLY A 44 -13.36 -7.46 -4.07
C GLY A 44 -13.17 -6.88 -2.68
N ILE A 45 -12.13 -7.40 -2.00
CA ILE A 45 -11.69 -7.03 -0.66
C ILE A 45 -10.21 -6.64 -0.66
N ASN A 46 -9.84 -5.69 0.20
CA ASN A 46 -8.45 -5.32 0.50
C ASN A 46 -8.35 -4.82 1.94
N GLY A 47 -7.33 -5.20 2.67
CA GLY A 47 -7.15 -4.73 4.04
C GLY A 47 -5.83 -5.09 4.66
N THR A 48 -5.50 -4.38 5.74
CA THR A 48 -4.47 -4.77 6.69
C THR A 48 -5.09 -4.75 8.08
N VAL A 49 -4.94 -5.86 8.78
CA VAL A 49 -5.53 -6.10 10.10
C VAL A 49 -4.51 -6.76 11.02
N ALA A 50 -4.69 -6.64 12.33
CA ALA A 50 -3.81 -7.25 13.31
C ALA A 50 -4.59 -7.76 14.53
N GLY A 51 -4.10 -8.84 15.10
CA GLY A 51 -4.64 -9.48 16.30
C GLY A 51 -3.77 -10.66 16.71
N HIS A 52 -4.22 -11.39 17.72
CA HIS A 52 -3.58 -12.67 18.07
C HIS A 52 -3.72 -13.68 16.92
N SER A 53 -2.82 -14.67 16.85
CA SER A 53 -2.85 -15.69 15.79
C SER A 53 -4.22 -16.34 15.65
N SER A 54 -4.81 -16.78 16.76
CA SER A 54 -6.15 -17.39 16.78
C SER A 54 -7.25 -16.46 16.25
N SER A 55 -7.14 -15.16 16.49
CA SER A 55 -8.08 -14.15 15.98
C SER A 55 -7.96 -14.00 14.45
N ILE A 56 -6.73 -13.95 13.94
CA ILE A 56 -6.49 -13.86 12.49
C ILE A 56 -6.93 -15.16 11.81
N ASP A 57 -6.67 -16.33 12.40
CA ASP A 57 -7.14 -17.61 11.90
C ASP A 57 -8.68 -17.67 11.83
N ALA A 58 -9.38 -17.14 12.85
CA ALA A 58 -10.84 -17.05 12.88
C ALA A 58 -11.36 -16.13 11.75
N LEU A 59 -10.74 -14.98 11.52
CA LEU A 59 -11.09 -14.09 10.41
C LEU A 59 -10.90 -14.76 9.05
N LEU A 60 -9.77 -15.44 8.84
CA LEU A 60 -9.49 -16.15 7.59
C LEU A 60 -10.43 -17.34 7.37
N ALA A 61 -10.78 -18.07 8.43
CA ALA A 61 -11.77 -19.12 8.37
C ALA A 61 -13.17 -18.56 8.01
N TRP A 62 -13.55 -17.44 8.63
CA TRP A 62 -14.79 -16.75 8.31
C TRP A 62 -14.83 -16.27 6.84
N LEU A 63 -13.76 -15.65 6.34
CA LEU A 63 -13.67 -15.27 4.93
C LEU A 63 -13.79 -16.48 4.01
N ARG A 64 -13.02 -17.53 4.26
CA ARG A 64 -12.98 -18.75 3.43
C ARG A 64 -14.25 -19.60 3.51
N SER A 65 -15.15 -19.36 4.47
CA SER A 65 -16.46 -19.99 4.50
C SER A 65 -17.37 -19.52 3.35
N ASP A 66 -17.08 -18.34 2.78
CA ASP A 66 -17.66 -17.89 1.53
C ASP A 66 -16.75 -18.33 0.37
N GLN A 67 -17.26 -19.18 -0.53
CA GLN A 67 -16.51 -19.71 -1.67
C GLN A 67 -15.80 -18.63 -2.50
N ARG A 68 -16.34 -17.41 -2.52
CA ARG A 68 -15.74 -16.27 -3.23
C ARG A 68 -14.38 -15.85 -2.67
N PHE A 69 -14.10 -16.14 -1.39
CA PHE A 69 -12.85 -15.81 -0.71
C PHE A 69 -11.97 -17.02 -0.40
N GLU A 70 -12.25 -18.18 -0.96
CA GLU A 70 -11.49 -19.42 -0.73
C GLU A 70 -9.98 -19.22 -0.96
N SER A 71 -9.62 -18.45 -2.00
CA SER A 71 -8.24 -18.19 -2.41
C SER A 71 -7.70 -16.82 -1.96
N VAL A 72 -8.28 -16.22 -0.90
CA VAL A 72 -7.83 -14.90 -0.45
C VAL A 72 -6.33 -14.91 -0.13
N SER A 73 -5.59 -14.05 -0.85
CA SER A 73 -4.15 -13.86 -0.62
C SER A 73 -3.93 -13.13 0.69
N CYS A 74 -3.08 -13.69 1.55
CA CYS A 74 -2.73 -13.09 2.82
C CYS A 74 -1.22 -13.16 3.04
N LYS A 75 -0.63 -12.05 3.52
CA LYS A 75 0.77 -11.95 3.90
C LYS A 75 0.85 -11.61 5.37
N PHE A 76 1.75 -12.26 6.07
CA PHE A 76 1.89 -12.12 7.51
C PHE A 76 3.19 -11.39 7.84
N SER A 77 3.13 -10.57 8.86
CA SER A 77 4.29 -10.06 9.58
C SER A 77 3.93 -10.01 11.06
N TYR A 78 4.92 -9.78 11.91
CA TYR A 78 4.74 -9.94 13.35
C TYR A 78 5.18 -8.67 14.07
N HIS A 79 4.55 -8.40 15.22
CA HIS A 79 4.88 -7.27 16.06
C HIS A 79 4.58 -7.58 17.52
N GLU A 80 5.17 -6.84 18.44
CA GLU A 80 4.92 -7.02 19.89
C GLU A 80 3.55 -6.47 20.31
N GLU A 81 3.11 -5.39 19.67
CA GLU A 81 1.85 -4.69 19.95
C GLU A 81 0.96 -4.61 18.69
N VAL A 82 -0.34 -4.42 18.90
CA VAL A 82 -1.29 -4.21 17.78
C VAL A 82 -1.04 -2.84 17.13
N PRO A 83 -0.56 -2.78 15.86
CA PRO A 83 -0.17 -1.53 15.22
C PRO A 83 -1.35 -0.75 14.61
N PHE A 84 -2.53 -0.86 15.22
CA PHE A 84 -3.75 -0.16 14.82
C PHE A 84 -4.55 0.31 16.02
N TYR A 85 -5.14 1.50 15.91
CA TYR A 85 -6.00 2.06 16.97
C TYR A 85 -7.45 1.62 16.87
N ARG A 86 -7.95 1.27 15.66
CA ARG A 86 -9.39 1.09 15.41
C ARG A 86 -9.67 -0.09 14.47
N THR A 87 -10.83 -0.70 14.66
CA THR A 87 -11.44 -1.67 13.74
C THR A 87 -12.34 -0.95 12.75
N ARG A 88 -12.15 -1.15 11.43
CA ARG A 88 -12.94 -0.49 10.39
C ARG A 88 -13.19 -1.40 9.19
N VAL A 89 -14.43 -1.39 8.71
CA VAL A 89 -14.79 -1.90 7.38
C VAL A 89 -15.41 -0.75 6.57
N LYS A 90 -14.76 -0.39 5.46
CA LYS A 90 -15.16 0.75 4.62
C LYS A 90 -15.64 0.28 3.26
N LEU A 91 -16.79 0.81 2.83
CA LEU A 91 -17.26 0.65 1.45
C LEU A 91 -16.53 1.63 0.53
N LYS A 92 -16.05 1.14 -0.60
CA LYS A 92 -15.33 1.90 -1.63
C LYS A 92 -15.91 1.62 -3.01
N LYS A 93 -15.57 2.47 -4.00
CA LYS A 93 -15.81 2.18 -5.42
C LYS A 93 -14.83 1.15 -5.95
N GLU A 94 -13.58 1.21 -5.49
CA GLU A 94 -12.47 0.35 -5.84
C GLU A 94 -11.72 -0.08 -4.57
N ILE A 95 -11.24 -1.32 -4.51
CA ILE A 95 -10.41 -1.81 -3.37
C ILE A 95 -8.98 -1.26 -3.42
N VAL A 96 -8.52 -0.84 -4.59
CA VAL A 96 -7.33 -0.01 -4.83
C VAL A 96 -7.67 0.98 -5.93
N THR A 97 -7.63 2.28 -5.62
CA THR A 97 -8.21 3.29 -6.50
C THR A 97 -7.22 3.75 -7.55
N MET A 98 -7.45 3.36 -8.81
CA MET A 98 -6.74 3.86 -9.99
C MET A 98 -7.58 4.91 -10.75
N GLY A 99 -8.91 4.83 -10.67
CA GLY A 99 -9.82 5.79 -11.29
C GLY A 99 -10.04 5.59 -12.79
N VAL A 100 -9.70 4.42 -13.33
CA VAL A 100 -9.95 4.05 -14.73
C VAL A 100 -11.05 2.98 -14.74
N GLU A 101 -12.14 3.25 -15.43
CA GLU A 101 -13.26 2.31 -15.55
C GLU A 101 -12.89 1.12 -16.45
N GLY A 102 -13.43 -0.05 -16.14
CA GLY A 102 -13.30 -1.25 -16.95
C GLY A 102 -12.02 -2.07 -16.73
N ILE A 103 -11.05 -1.58 -15.97
CA ILE A 103 -9.85 -2.34 -15.64
C ILE A 103 -10.19 -3.46 -14.66
N ASP A 104 -10.05 -4.70 -15.13
CA ASP A 104 -10.36 -5.90 -14.35
C ASP A 104 -9.20 -6.91 -14.41
N PRO A 105 -8.40 -7.03 -13.33
CA PRO A 105 -7.28 -7.97 -13.29
C PRO A 105 -7.67 -9.45 -13.47
N ARG A 106 -8.95 -9.80 -13.27
CA ARG A 106 -9.45 -11.17 -13.48
C ARG A 106 -9.62 -11.51 -14.98
N ARG A 107 -9.71 -10.51 -15.84
CA ARG A 107 -9.84 -10.69 -17.31
C ARG A 107 -8.47 -10.71 -17.97
N VAL A 108 -7.63 -9.77 -17.61
CA VAL A 108 -6.26 -9.64 -18.11
C VAL A 108 -5.37 -9.10 -17.02
N VAL A 109 -4.19 -9.68 -16.85
CA VAL A 109 -3.20 -9.26 -15.87
C VAL A 109 -1.81 -9.56 -16.44
N GLY A 110 -0.78 -8.91 -15.93
CA GLY A 110 0.62 -9.19 -16.25
C GLY A 110 1.06 -10.56 -15.73
N THR A 111 2.21 -11.02 -16.18
CA THR A 111 2.82 -12.26 -15.72
C THR A 111 3.31 -12.10 -14.28
N TYR A 112 2.86 -12.99 -13.39
CA TYR A 112 3.37 -13.06 -12.02
C TYR A 112 4.79 -13.62 -12.02
N VAL A 113 5.69 -12.96 -11.29
CA VAL A 113 7.07 -13.39 -11.10
C VAL A 113 7.32 -13.62 -9.62
N GLU A 114 7.75 -14.82 -9.26
CA GLU A 114 8.08 -15.16 -7.88
C GLU A 114 9.29 -14.36 -7.38
N ALA A 115 9.38 -14.15 -6.08
CA ALA A 115 10.48 -13.40 -5.46
C ALA A 115 11.86 -13.96 -5.81
N LYS A 116 12.02 -15.28 -5.89
CA LYS A 116 13.29 -15.95 -6.24
C LYS A 116 13.78 -15.64 -7.67
N ASP A 117 12.86 -15.37 -8.60
CA ASP A 117 13.16 -15.11 -10.01
C ASP A 117 13.20 -13.59 -10.31
N TRP A 118 12.79 -12.77 -9.33
CA TRP A 118 12.65 -11.33 -9.50
C TRP A 118 13.97 -10.62 -9.78
N ASN A 119 15.05 -10.96 -9.05
CA ASN A 119 16.36 -10.35 -9.24
C ASN A 119 16.90 -10.57 -10.64
N ALA A 120 16.72 -11.76 -11.21
CA ALA A 120 17.16 -12.06 -12.57
C ALA A 120 16.40 -11.21 -13.60
N LEU A 121 15.08 -11.06 -13.44
CA LEU A 121 14.24 -10.24 -14.31
C LEU A 121 14.64 -8.77 -14.28
N ILE A 122 14.76 -8.16 -13.09
CA ILE A 122 15.04 -6.72 -12.96
C ILE A 122 16.50 -6.34 -13.23
N SER A 123 17.39 -7.32 -13.32
CA SER A 123 18.79 -7.13 -13.73
C SER A 123 18.97 -7.11 -15.26
N ASP A 124 17.98 -7.56 -16.03
CA ASP A 124 17.99 -7.48 -17.48
C ASP A 124 17.90 -6.00 -17.92
N PRO A 125 18.90 -5.47 -18.67
CA PRO A 125 18.91 -4.08 -19.10
C PRO A 125 17.77 -3.71 -20.07
N GLU A 126 17.11 -4.68 -20.68
CA GLU A 126 15.95 -4.45 -21.53
C GLU A 126 14.64 -4.28 -20.74
N VAL A 127 14.65 -4.59 -19.44
CA VAL A 127 13.48 -4.49 -18.58
C VAL A 127 13.39 -3.12 -17.93
N THR A 128 12.29 -2.43 -18.14
CA THR A 128 11.94 -1.20 -17.42
C THR A 128 11.27 -1.59 -16.10
N VAL A 129 11.95 -1.33 -14.99
CA VAL A 129 11.42 -1.62 -13.65
C VAL A 129 10.68 -0.40 -13.13
N ILE A 130 9.41 -0.55 -12.70
CA ILE A 130 8.56 0.56 -12.25
C ILE A 130 8.02 0.28 -10.84
N ASP A 131 8.29 1.20 -9.92
CA ASP A 131 7.67 1.22 -8.59
C ASP A 131 6.31 1.91 -8.67
N THR A 132 5.22 1.15 -8.55
CA THR A 132 3.84 1.70 -8.67
C THR A 132 3.33 2.36 -7.40
N ARG A 133 4.20 2.58 -6.41
CA ARG A 133 3.87 3.23 -5.15
C ARG A 133 3.92 4.75 -5.25
N ASN A 134 3.37 5.41 -4.23
CA ASN A 134 3.38 6.85 -4.12
C ASN A 134 4.76 7.37 -3.66
N SER A 135 5.04 8.65 -3.90
CA SER A 135 6.32 9.30 -3.59
C SER A 135 6.75 9.11 -2.14
N TYR A 136 5.83 9.23 -1.18
CA TYR A 136 6.14 9.05 0.25
C TYR A 136 6.55 7.63 0.62
N GLU A 137 6.20 6.63 -0.18
CA GLU A 137 6.62 5.24 0.00
C GLU A 137 7.98 4.98 -0.66
N THR A 138 8.18 5.54 -1.88
CA THR A 138 9.40 5.29 -2.66
C THR A 138 10.62 6.02 -2.10
N GLN A 139 10.41 7.14 -1.39
CA GLN A 139 11.48 7.93 -0.76
C GLN A 139 12.21 7.18 0.36
N ILE A 140 11.57 6.20 1.01
CA ILE A 140 12.18 5.46 2.11
C ILE A 140 12.76 4.11 1.69
N GLY A 141 12.51 3.68 0.47
CA GLY A 141 13.10 2.48 -0.10
C GLY A 141 12.45 2.09 -1.43
N THR A 142 13.26 1.51 -2.30
CA THR A 142 12.85 1.01 -3.62
C THR A 142 13.89 -0.01 -4.16
N PHE A 143 13.58 -0.72 -5.24
CA PHE A 143 14.58 -1.56 -5.91
C PHE A 143 15.59 -0.72 -6.69
N HIS A 144 16.82 -1.19 -6.72
CA HIS A 144 17.87 -0.56 -7.50
C HIS A 144 17.44 -0.32 -8.96
N LYS A 145 17.68 0.88 -9.48
CA LYS A 145 17.31 1.33 -10.84
C LYS A 145 15.80 1.38 -11.15
N ALA A 146 14.92 1.22 -10.18
CA ALA A 146 13.49 1.35 -10.43
C ALA A 146 13.12 2.79 -10.79
N VAL A 147 12.27 2.91 -11.81
CA VAL A 147 11.63 4.19 -12.16
C VAL A 147 10.52 4.47 -11.15
N THR A 148 10.58 5.61 -10.50
CA THR A 148 9.53 6.09 -9.60
C THR A 148 8.65 7.09 -10.35
N PRO A 149 7.34 6.88 -10.45
CA PRO A 149 6.43 7.79 -11.17
C PRO A 149 6.32 9.19 -10.57
N GLY A 150 6.75 9.39 -9.31
CA GLY A 150 6.66 10.67 -8.62
C GLY A 150 5.22 11.10 -8.30
N THR A 151 4.33 10.14 -8.12
CA THR A 151 2.89 10.37 -7.89
C THR A 151 2.57 10.45 -6.39
N ASP A 152 1.62 11.30 -6.03
CA ASP A 152 1.09 11.40 -4.66
C ASP A 152 -0.05 10.41 -4.42
N SER A 153 -0.65 9.91 -5.49
CA SER A 153 -1.69 8.91 -5.44
C SER A 153 -1.65 7.96 -6.64
N PHE A 154 -2.08 6.71 -6.44
CA PHE A 154 -2.16 5.71 -7.51
C PHE A 154 -3.12 6.11 -8.65
N ARG A 155 -3.99 7.09 -8.44
CA ARG A 155 -4.85 7.67 -9.49
C ARG A 155 -4.07 8.41 -10.58
N GLU A 156 -2.86 8.83 -10.29
CA GLU A 156 -1.99 9.56 -11.24
C GLU A 156 -1.18 8.61 -12.12
N PHE A 157 -1.13 7.30 -11.77
CA PHE A 157 -0.39 6.29 -12.53
C PHE A 157 -0.80 6.20 -14.01
N PRO A 158 -2.09 6.26 -14.40
CA PRO A 158 -2.48 6.29 -15.81
C PRO A 158 -1.90 7.47 -16.59
N ALA A 159 -1.83 8.65 -15.97
CA ALA A 159 -1.22 9.84 -16.58
C ALA A 159 0.30 9.66 -16.74
N PHE A 160 0.99 9.08 -15.74
CA PHE A 160 2.40 8.72 -15.86
C PHE A 160 2.64 7.77 -17.04
N VAL A 161 1.85 6.70 -17.18
CA VAL A 161 1.95 5.75 -18.29
C VAL A 161 1.82 6.47 -19.64
N LYS A 162 0.75 7.27 -19.79
CA LYS A 162 0.48 8.01 -21.03
C LYS A 162 1.61 8.95 -21.44
N ASN A 163 2.25 9.58 -20.47
CA ASN A 163 3.25 10.61 -20.73
C ASN A 163 4.67 10.06 -20.87
N ASN A 164 4.98 8.91 -20.28
CA ASN A 164 6.35 8.42 -20.14
C ASN A 164 6.60 7.06 -20.80
N LEU A 165 5.57 6.25 -21.05
CA LEU A 165 5.74 4.92 -21.59
C LEU A 165 5.21 4.84 -23.04
N SER A 166 5.90 4.03 -23.86
CA SER A 166 5.43 3.69 -25.21
C SER A 166 5.80 2.23 -25.53
N THR A 167 4.93 1.54 -26.25
CA THR A 167 5.09 0.14 -26.62
C THR A 167 6.33 -0.11 -27.51
N GLY A 168 6.72 0.89 -28.32
CA GLY A 168 7.90 0.78 -29.18
C GLY A 168 9.23 0.85 -28.44
N ARG A 169 9.28 1.57 -27.28
CA ARG A 169 10.51 1.79 -26.49
C ARG A 169 10.58 0.89 -25.27
N HIS A 170 9.45 0.66 -24.60
CA HIS A 170 9.38 -0.08 -23.34
C HIS A 170 8.74 -1.45 -23.62
N ARG A 171 9.52 -2.38 -24.18
CA ARG A 171 8.99 -3.69 -24.59
C ARG A 171 8.71 -4.60 -23.41
N LYS A 172 9.63 -4.61 -22.42
CA LYS A 172 9.52 -5.41 -21.21
C LYS A 172 9.36 -4.49 -20.00
N ILE A 173 8.29 -4.63 -19.25
CA ILE A 173 8.01 -3.82 -18.07
C ILE A 173 7.78 -4.73 -16.86
N ALA A 174 8.55 -4.52 -15.80
CA ALA A 174 8.39 -5.21 -14.53
C ALA A 174 7.91 -4.23 -13.46
N MET A 175 6.82 -4.54 -12.78
CA MET A 175 6.20 -3.64 -11.79
C MET A 175 6.12 -4.28 -10.40
N PHE A 176 6.24 -3.46 -9.38
CA PHE A 176 6.09 -3.89 -8.00
C PHE A 176 5.38 -2.84 -7.15
N CYS A 177 4.83 -3.30 -6.02
CA CYS A 177 4.31 -2.46 -4.94
C CYS A 177 4.43 -3.20 -3.61
N THR A 178 4.00 -2.60 -2.50
CA THR A 178 4.14 -3.16 -1.17
C THR A 178 3.60 -4.59 -1.04
N GLY A 179 2.34 -4.84 -1.44
CA GLY A 179 1.69 -6.14 -1.25
C GLY A 179 1.18 -6.81 -2.55
N GLY A 180 1.39 -6.22 -3.74
CA GLY A 180 1.00 -6.78 -5.04
C GLY A 180 -0.30 -6.20 -5.62
N ILE A 181 -1.24 -5.72 -4.83
CA ILE A 181 -2.58 -5.32 -5.29
C ILE A 181 -2.58 -4.21 -6.36
N ARG A 182 -1.71 -3.18 -6.22
CA ARG A 182 -1.62 -2.12 -7.24
C ARG A 182 -1.11 -2.67 -8.57
N CYS A 183 -0.17 -3.62 -8.48
CA CYS A 183 0.43 -4.22 -9.66
C CYS A 183 -0.57 -5.02 -10.48
N GLU A 184 -1.52 -5.71 -9.87
CA GLU A 184 -2.56 -6.39 -10.63
C GLU A 184 -3.37 -5.42 -11.49
N LYS A 185 -3.79 -4.28 -10.93
CA LYS A 185 -4.48 -3.24 -11.72
C LYS A 185 -3.58 -2.53 -12.72
N SER A 186 -2.36 -2.17 -12.34
CA SER A 186 -1.46 -1.46 -13.24
C SER A 186 -1.01 -2.32 -14.42
N THR A 187 -0.75 -3.62 -14.20
CA THR A 187 -0.42 -4.53 -15.30
C THR A 187 -1.62 -4.79 -16.22
N ALA A 188 -2.82 -4.96 -15.65
CA ALA A 188 -4.05 -5.06 -16.44
C ALA A 188 -4.22 -3.81 -17.30
N TYR A 189 -4.02 -2.64 -16.74
CA TYR A 189 -4.09 -1.38 -17.49
C TYR A 189 -3.05 -1.31 -18.61
N LEU A 190 -1.77 -1.65 -18.36
CA LEU A 190 -0.75 -1.65 -19.40
C LEU A 190 -1.08 -2.64 -20.54
N LYS A 191 -1.55 -3.82 -20.20
CA LYS A 191 -2.01 -4.82 -21.20
C LYS A 191 -3.11 -4.26 -22.11
N GLU A 192 -4.08 -3.55 -21.55
CA GLU A 192 -5.15 -2.89 -22.31
C GLU A 192 -4.65 -1.68 -23.14
N GLN A 193 -3.50 -1.10 -22.77
CA GLN A 193 -2.81 -0.07 -23.58
C GLN A 193 -1.89 -0.68 -24.66
N GLY A 194 -1.86 -2.00 -24.83
CA GLY A 194 -1.11 -2.69 -25.89
C GLY A 194 0.33 -3.02 -25.54
N PHE A 195 0.71 -3.03 -24.25
CA PHE A 195 2.01 -3.55 -23.80
C PHE A 195 1.95 -5.07 -23.68
N ASP A 196 2.85 -5.79 -24.36
CA ASP A 196 2.82 -7.26 -24.44
C ASP A 196 3.57 -7.95 -23.30
N GLU A 197 4.80 -7.51 -23.01
CA GLU A 197 5.66 -8.14 -21.98
C GLU A 197 5.58 -7.35 -20.66
N VAL A 198 4.54 -7.62 -19.87
CA VAL A 198 4.27 -6.95 -18.62
C VAL A 198 4.31 -7.96 -17.47
N TYR A 199 5.19 -7.72 -16.52
CA TYR A 199 5.47 -8.57 -15.38
C TYR A 199 5.19 -7.86 -14.07
N HIS A 200 4.90 -8.60 -13.01
CA HIS A 200 4.84 -8.04 -11.67
C HIS A 200 5.29 -9.01 -10.58
N LEU A 201 5.86 -8.43 -9.53
CA LEU A 201 6.34 -9.17 -8.36
C LEU A 201 5.16 -9.78 -7.59
N GLN A 202 5.08 -11.11 -7.59
CA GLN A 202 4.06 -11.86 -6.88
C GLN A 202 4.17 -11.64 -5.37
N GLY A 203 3.10 -11.17 -4.75
CA GLY A 203 3.09 -10.88 -3.31
C GLY A 203 3.75 -9.56 -2.94
N GLY A 204 4.36 -8.85 -3.90
CA GLY A 204 4.98 -7.55 -3.71
C GLY A 204 6.25 -7.57 -2.87
N ILE A 205 6.69 -6.39 -2.44
CA ILE A 205 7.93 -6.19 -1.67
C ILE A 205 7.92 -7.02 -0.38
N LEU A 206 6.80 -7.08 0.34
CA LEU A 206 6.74 -7.84 1.59
C LEU A 206 7.06 -9.32 1.38
N LYS A 207 6.57 -9.94 0.29
CA LYS A 207 6.89 -11.34 -0.03
C LYS A 207 8.34 -11.50 -0.50
N TYR A 208 8.88 -10.51 -1.19
CA TYR A 208 10.28 -10.50 -1.59
C TYR A 208 11.22 -10.47 -0.37
N LEU A 209 10.98 -9.56 0.58
CA LEU A 209 11.77 -9.43 1.81
C LEU A 209 11.68 -10.68 2.70
N GLU A 210 10.53 -11.36 2.71
CA GLU A 210 10.34 -12.64 3.41
C GLU A 210 11.16 -13.78 2.79
N THR A 211 11.36 -13.74 1.46
CA THR A 211 11.84 -14.91 0.68
C THR A 211 13.29 -14.81 0.29
N VAL A 212 13.77 -13.59 -0.07
CA VAL A 212 15.12 -13.36 -0.59
C VAL A 212 16.04 -12.99 0.56
N PRO A 213 17.17 -13.68 0.75
CA PRO A 213 18.16 -13.32 1.77
C PRO A 213 18.67 -11.88 1.59
N GLU A 214 19.04 -11.22 2.69
CA GLU A 214 19.45 -9.81 2.68
C GLU A 214 20.70 -9.56 1.83
N ASP A 215 21.65 -10.49 1.84
CA ASP A 215 22.88 -10.44 1.05
C ASP A 215 22.67 -10.64 -0.46
N GLU A 216 21.55 -11.22 -0.87
CA GLU A 216 21.14 -11.34 -2.27
C GLU A 216 20.15 -10.27 -2.71
N SER A 217 19.69 -9.44 -1.78
CA SER A 217 18.60 -8.50 -2.01
C SER A 217 19.04 -7.31 -2.88
N LEU A 218 18.22 -6.99 -3.88
CA LEU A 218 18.34 -5.76 -4.67
C LEU A 218 17.42 -4.63 -4.14
N TRP A 219 16.73 -4.89 -3.03
CA TRP A 219 15.95 -3.87 -2.33
C TRP A 219 16.87 -2.91 -1.57
N GLN A 220 16.56 -1.62 -1.59
CA GLN A 220 17.31 -0.59 -0.89
C GLN A 220 16.37 0.19 0.04
N GLY A 221 16.79 0.36 1.30
CA GLY A 221 16.02 1.08 2.32
C GLY A 221 14.94 0.24 2.99
N GLU A 222 13.91 0.89 3.52
CA GLU A 222 12.81 0.28 4.26
C GLU A 222 11.52 0.23 3.43
N CYS A 223 10.63 -0.71 3.72
CA CYS A 223 9.36 -0.84 3.03
C CYS A 223 8.25 -0.14 3.82
N PHE A 224 7.64 0.89 3.24
CA PHE A 224 6.48 1.56 3.84
C PHE A 224 5.30 0.60 4.01
N VAL A 225 4.69 0.62 5.20
CA VAL A 225 3.49 -0.14 5.55
C VAL A 225 2.39 0.78 6.07
N PHE A 226 1.12 0.37 5.90
CA PHE A 226 -0.05 1.21 6.20
C PHE A 226 -0.59 0.98 7.62
N ASP A 227 0.33 0.86 8.60
CA ASP A 227 0.02 0.72 10.02
C ASP A 227 0.96 1.58 10.88
N ASN A 228 0.86 1.51 12.21
CA ASN A 228 1.63 2.37 13.11
C ASN A 228 3.15 2.09 13.11
N ARG A 229 3.61 0.98 12.51
CA ARG A 229 5.05 0.73 12.32
C ARG A 229 5.67 1.67 11.28
N VAL A 230 4.84 2.22 10.38
CA VAL A 230 5.21 3.15 9.29
C VAL A 230 6.08 2.49 8.21
N ALA A 231 7.15 1.80 8.61
CA ALA A 231 8.04 1.08 7.72
C ALA A 231 8.53 -0.22 8.37
N VAL A 232 8.95 -1.16 7.53
CA VAL A 232 9.61 -2.39 7.96
C VAL A 232 10.96 -2.53 7.27
N ASN A 233 11.94 -3.09 8.00
CA ASN A 233 13.26 -3.43 7.49
C ASN A 233 13.23 -4.73 6.67
N HIS A 234 14.40 -5.24 6.26
CA HIS A 234 14.49 -6.48 5.48
C HIS A 234 13.99 -7.71 6.25
N ALA A 235 14.13 -7.74 7.57
CA ALA A 235 13.61 -8.82 8.42
C ALA A 235 12.10 -8.71 8.69
N LEU A 236 11.39 -7.76 8.06
CA LEU A 236 9.98 -7.43 8.29
C LEU A 236 9.66 -6.95 9.72
N GLU A 237 10.68 -6.53 10.46
CA GLU A 237 10.56 -5.89 11.76
C GLU A 237 10.30 -4.39 11.59
N GLN A 238 9.82 -3.73 12.65
CA GLN A 238 9.63 -2.28 12.63
C GLN A 238 10.93 -1.56 12.29
N GLY A 239 10.86 -0.67 11.30
CA GLY A 239 11.98 0.13 10.83
C GLY A 239 12.24 1.38 11.67
N SER A 240 13.06 2.27 11.11
CA SER A 240 13.54 3.49 11.77
C SER A 240 12.60 4.69 11.65
N TYR A 241 11.59 4.62 10.78
CA TYR A 241 10.69 5.74 10.51
C TYR A 241 9.53 5.83 11.49
N SER A 242 9.16 7.08 11.81
CA SER A 242 7.92 7.44 12.50
C SER A 242 6.98 8.16 11.53
N GLN A 243 5.73 8.40 11.91
CA GLN A 243 4.78 9.11 11.07
C GLN A 243 4.52 10.52 11.58
N CYS A 244 4.60 11.51 10.70
CA CYS A 244 4.05 12.83 10.99
C CYS A 244 2.53 12.75 11.10
N HIS A 245 1.95 13.07 12.26
CA HIS A 245 0.50 12.99 12.47
C HIS A 245 -0.28 14.10 11.74
N ALA A 246 0.38 15.14 11.23
CA ALA A 246 -0.24 16.19 10.41
C ALA A 246 -0.36 15.76 8.94
N CYS A 247 0.76 15.54 8.24
CA CYS A 247 0.77 15.24 6.81
C CYS A 247 0.86 13.75 6.44
N ARG A 248 1.09 12.87 7.41
CA ARG A 248 1.24 11.42 7.25
C ARG A 248 2.51 10.96 6.53
N MET A 249 3.44 11.87 6.23
CA MET A 249 4.76 11.50 5.70
C MET A 249 5.58 10.71 6.72
N PRO A 250 6.40 9.73 6.26
CA PRO A 250 7.41 9.12 7.10
C PRO A 250 8.46 10.15 7.49
N ILE A 251 8.90 10.13 8.75
CA ILE A 251 9.90 11.05 9.31
C ILE A 251 10.96 10.30 10.10
N THR A 252 12.20 10.77 10.00
CA THR A 252 13.35 10.24 10.75
C THR A 252 13.52 10.95 12.11
N GLU A 253 14.42 10.45 12.94
CA GLU A 253 14.80 11.15 14.18
C GLU A 253 15.43 12.53 13.89
N GLU A 254 16.17 12.68 12.77
CA GLU A 254 16.69 13.97 12.32
C GLU A 254 15.55 14.96 12.00
N HIS A 255 14.50 14.51 11.31
CA HIS A 255 13.31 15.33 11.07
C HIS A 255 12.62 15.74 12.38
N LYS A 256 12.63 14.89 13.42
CA LYS A 256 12.06 15.22 14.73
C LYS A 256 12.94 16.18 15.52
N ALA A 257 14.25 16.20 15.29
CA ALA A 257 15.18 17.16 15.90
C ALA A 257 15.14 18.55 15.22
N SER A 258 14.46 18.68 14.08
CA SER A 258 14.33 19.96 13.35
C SER A 258 13.47 20.96 14.11
N GLU A 259 13.82 22.25 14.03
CA GLU A 259 13.00 23.39 14.51
C GLU A 259 11.60 23.46 13.88
N HIS A 260 11.38 22.77 12.75
CA HIS A 260 10.11 22.68 12.06
C HIS A 260 9.22 21.52 12.53
N PHE A 261 9.69 20.72 13.48
CA PHE A 261 8.92 19.62 14.02
C PHE A 261 8.15 20.03 15.27
N TYR A 262 6.83 20.00 15.16
CA TYR A 262 5.90 20.18 16.28
C TYR A 262 4.97 18.98 16.34
N PRO A 263 5.04 18.12 17.37
CA PRO A 263 4.26 16.88 17.48
C PRO A 263 2.77 17.10 17.21
N GLY A 264 2.19 16.37 16.28
CA GLY A 264 0.78 16.48 15.89
C GLY A 264 0.42 17.69 15.02
N VAL A 265 1.33 18.63 14.80
CA VAL A 265 1.08 19.89 14.08
C VAL A 265 1.85 19.98 12.77
N SER A 266 3.16 19.76 12.77
CA SER A 266 4.00 19.92 11.58
C SER A 266 5.28 19.07 11.61
N CYS A 267 5.90 18.90 10.44
CA CYS A 267 7.25 18.39 10.25
C CYS A 267 7.93 19.18 9.11
N PRO A 268 9.24 18.98 8.84
CA PRO A 268 9.93 19.66 7.74
C PRO A 268 9.24 19.52 6.37
N HIS A 269 8.49 18.43 6.14
CA HIS A 269 7.76 18.24 4.88
C HIS A 269 6.49 19.09 4.73
N CYS A 270 5.84 19.49 5.82
CA CYS A 270 4.54 20.16 5.76
C CYS A 270 4.46 21.52 6.42
N ILE A 271 5.51 22.01 7.07
CA ILE A 271 5.49 23.29 7.77
C ILE A 271 5.13 24.46 6.85
N LEU A 272 5.68 24.48 5.64
CA LEU A 272 5.41 25.56 4.67
C LEU A 272 3.94 25.57 4.20
N SER A 273 3.33 24.40 4.02
CA SER A 273 1.91 24.31 3.62
C SER A 273 0.97 24.78 4.72
N LEU A 274 1.33 24.57 6.00
CA LEU A 274 0.54 25.00 7.14
C LEU A 274 0.65 26.50 7.41
N ILE A 275 1.78 27.13 7.13
CA ILE A 275 1.97 28.57 7.25
C ILE A 275 1.01 29.31 6.31
N HIS A 276 0.85 28.83 5.08
CA HIS A 276 -0.06 29.46 4.10
C HIS A 276 -1.54 29.27 4.41
N ILE A 277 -1.91 28.24 5.18
CA ILE A 277 -3.31 27.99 5.58
C ILE A 277 -3.71 28.80 6.83
N SER A 278 -2.76 29.14 7.71
CA SER A 278 -3.06 29.78 8.99
C SER A 278 -3.19 31.31 8.92
N GLU A 279 -2.61 31.98 7.92
CA GLU A 279 -2.68 33.44 7.81
C GLU A 279 -4.07 34.00 7.45
N PRO A 280 -4.85 33.45 6.51
CA PRO A 280 -6.18 33.99 6.19
C PRO A 280 -7.17 33.90 7.36
N THR A 281 -7.09 32.82 8.16
CA THR A 281 -8.04 32.59 9.26
C THR A 281 -7.79 33.50 10.46
N ARG A 282 -6.54 33.95 10.67
CA ARG A 282 -6.21 34.90 11.75
C ARG A 282 -6.66 36.32 11.45
N GLN A 283 -6.71 36.73 10.19
CA GLN A 283 -7.20 38.07 9.81
C GLN A 283 -8.72 38.15 9.88
N GLU A 284 -9.47 37.11 9.50
CA GLU A 284 -10.92 37.10 9.60
C GLU A 284 -11.46 37.11 11.02
N SER A 285 -10.74 36.49 11.99
CA SER A 285 -11.16 36.45 13.39
C SER A 285 -10.95 37.79 14.13
N ARG A 286 -10.11 38.70 13.60
CA ARG A 286 -9.87 40.04 14.20
C ARG A 286 -10.83 41.11 13.71
N SER A 287 -11.57 40.89 12.61
CA SER A 287 -12.52 41.85 12.06
C SER A 287 -13.94 41.78 12.60
N ARG A 288 -14.22 40.87 13.56
CA ARG A 288 -15.56 40.67 14.17
C ARG A 288 -15.59 40.98 15.67
N MET A 289 -15.01 42.13 16.07
CA MET A 289 -15.37 42.71 17.37
C MET A 289 -16.35 43.87 17.11
N PRO A 290 -17.61 43.81 17.62
CA PRO A 290 -18.51 44.95 17.54
C PRO A 290 -18.05 46.02 18.53
N SER A 291 -18.08 47.25 18.05
CA SER A 291 -17.98 48.48 18.80
C SER A 291 -19.22 48.67 19.69
#